data_293d82bf13b60ad996a35b709f9f6a9c
#
_entry.id   293d82bf13b60ad996a35b709f9f6a9c
#
_cell.length_a   1.000
_cell.length_b   1.000
_cell.length_c   1.000
_cell.angle_alpha   90.00
_cell.angle_beta   90.00
_cell.angle_gamma   90.00
#
_symmetry.space_group_name_H-M   'P 1'
#
loop_
_entity.id
_entity.type
_entity.pdbx_description
1 polymer ?
#
loop_
_entity_poly.entity_id
_entity_poly.type
_entity_poly.pdbx_seq_one_letter_code
_entity_poly.pdbx_strand_id
1 'polypeptide(L)'
;TITFYAAFLVDGYHLPKTFSGVLISLFFLAIMAPGLILDRIIGIFKGYTNVAAIAMIGAGLFCFGIFRDRGMLVVGALLAGFGYGLMQPLIYDKTAIIAPPRAATLALSFVMAVNYLAIMLCPFLIDTFTRLTALHGDRVPFLLNGMLTAGLALLAFRHRDDFTLGLDASYYKR
;
A
#
# COMPACT_ATOMS: atom_id res chain seq x y z
N THR A 1 -0.90 -5.59 -8.57
CA THR A 1 -2.07 -5.36 -7.71
C THR A 1 -3.23 -4.72 -8.47
N ILE A 2 -3.02 -3.63 -9.22
CA ILE A 2 -4.09 -2.93 -9.97
C ILE A 2 -4.71 -3.82 -11.06
N THR A 3 -3.89 -4.58 -11.78
CA THR A 3 -4.34 -5.51 -12.82
C THR A 3 -5.22 -6.62 -12.23
N PHE A 4 -4.82 -7.18 -11.10
CA PHE A 4 -5.64 -8.12 -10.35
C PHE A 4 -6.92 -7.49 -9.82
N TYR A 5 -6.84 -6.23 -9.40
CA TYR A 5 -7.98 -5.48 -8.91
C TYR A 5 -9.05 -5.32 -9.98
N ALA A 6 -8.67 -4.93 -11.20
CA ALA A 6 -9.60 -4.78 -12.30
C ALA A 6 -10.26 -6.11 -12.71
N ALA A 7 -9.47 -7.18 -12.87
CA ALA A 7 -9.96 -8.51 -13.19
C ALA A 7 -10.89 -9.04 -12.07
N PHE A 8 -10.47 -8.91 -10.82
CA PHE A 8 -11.25 -9.33 -9.66
C PHE A 8 -12.61 -8.64 -9.57
N LEU A 9 -12.68 -7.34 -9.83
CA LEU A 9 -13.94 -6.59 -9.79
C LEU A 9 -14.89 -7.00 -10.91
N VAL A 10 -14.37 -7.29 -12.10
CA VAL A 10 -15.19 -7.67 -13.25
C VAL A 10 -15.59 -9.15 -13.18
N ASP A 11 -14.63 -10.03 -12.93
CA ASP A 11 -14.83 -11.47 -13.01
C ASP A 11 -15.31 -12.05 -11.68
N GLY A 12 -14.75 -11.61 -10.55
CA GLY A 12 -15.07 -12.12 -9.22
C GLY A 12 -16.36 -11.55 -8.61
N TYR A 13 -16.72 -10.30 -8.90
CA TYR A 13 -17.94 -9.66 -8.39
C TYR A 13 -19.02 -9.43 -9.43
N HIS A 14 -18.76 -9.76 -10.69
CA HIS A 14 -19.66 -9.49 -11.82
C HIS A 14 -20.11 -8.01 -11.89
N LEU A 15 -19.22 -7.10 -11.49
CA LEU A 15 -19.51 -5.67 -11.49
C LEU A 15 -19.37 -5.09 -12.90
N PRO A 16 -20.19 -4.07 -13.25
CA PRO A 16 -20.06 -3.39 -14.52
C PRO A 16 -18.63 -2.84 -14.70
N LYS A 17 -18.06 -2.96 -15.90
CA LYS A 17 -16.73 -2.41 -16.25
C LYS A 17 -16.60 -0.93 -15.89
N THR A 18 -17.69 -0.17 -16.04
CA THR A 18 -17.77 1.25 -15.66
C THR A 18 -17.48 1.44 -14.16
N PHE A 19 -18.07 0.62 -13.30
CA PHE A 19 -17.85 0.72 -11.84
C PHE A 19 -16.41 0.35 -11.45
N SER A 20 -15.83 -0.66 -12.11
CA SER A 20 -14.42 -0.99 -11.93
C SER A 20 -13.51 0.18 -12.30
N GLY A 21 -13.79 0.87 -13.41
CA GLY A 21 -13.07 2.08 -13.81
C GLY A 21 -13.18 3.21 -12.77
N VAL A 22 -14.36 3.44 -12.22
CA VAL A 22 -14.58 4.43 -11.15
C VAL A 22 -13.76 4.08 -9.91
N LEU A 23 -13.76 2.82 -9.47
CA LEU A 23 -12.99 2.38 -8.31
C LEU A 23 -11.48 2.58 -8.49
N ILE A 24 -10.96 2.27 -9.68
CA ILE A 24 -9.55 2.49 -10.01
C ILE A 24 -9.24 3.99 -9.99
N SER A 25 -10.10 4.83 -10.56
CA SER A 25 -9.94 6.28 -10.54
C SER A 25 -9.94 6.85 -9.12
N LEU A 26 -10.84 6.38 -8.26
CA LEU A 26 -10.90 6.76 -6.84
C LEU A 26 -9.63 6.32 -6.08
N PHE A 27 -9.11 5.13 -6.38
CA PHE A 27 -7.87 4.64 -5.80
C PHE A 27 -6.69 5.56 -6.16
N PHE A 28 -6.55 5.96 -7.43
CA PHE A 28 -5.49 6.89 -7.84
C PHE A 28 -5.69 8.28 -7.26
N LEU A 29 -6.91 8.78 -7.18
CA LEU A 29 -7.22 10.05 -6.53
C LEU A 29 -6.82 10.02 -5.05
N ALA A 30 -7.10 8.91 -4.37
CA ALA A 30 -6.71 8.70 -2.98
C ALA A 30 -5.19 8.63 -2.79
N ILE A 31 -4.43 8.14 -3.77
CA ILE A 31 -2.96 8.17 -3.73
C ILE A 31 -2.43 9.60 -3.79
N MET A 32 -3.06 10.47 -4.57
CA MET A 32 -2.59 11.86 -4.73
C MET A 32 -2.86 12.71 -3.49
N ALA A 33 -3.98 12.48 -2.80
CA ALA A 33 -4.43 13.31 -1.69
C ALA A 33 -3.38 13.44 -0.53
N PRO A 34 -2.74 12.37 -0.05
CA PRO A 34 -1.72 12.47 1.01
C PRO A 34 -0.52 13.30 0.63
N GLY A 35 -0.11 13.28 -0.64
CA GLY A 35 1.03 14.06 -1.11
C GLY A 35 0.87 15.56 -0.90
N LEU A 36 -0.37 16.08 -0.93
CA LEU A 36 -0.68 17.49 -0.73
C LEU A 36 -0.66 17.93 0.75
N ILE A 37 -0.85 16.97 1.67
CA ILE A 37 -1.00 17.25 3.11
C ILE A 37 -0.05 16.44 3.98
N LEU A 38 1.02 15.90 3.37
CA LEU A 38 1.96 14.98 4.02
C LEU A 38 2.54 15.54 5.32
N ASP A 39 3.00 16.80 5.30
CA ASP A 39 3.60 17.46 6.47
C ASP A 39 2.61 17.56 7.63
N ARG A 40 1.33 17.84 7.35
CA ARG A 40 0.27 17.88 8.37
C ARG A 40 0.02 16.50 8.96
N ILE A 41 0.01 15.47 8.11
CA ILE A 41 -0.20 14.08 8.55
C ILE A 41 0.97 13.64 9.44
N ILE A 42 2.21 13.91 9.03
CA ILE A 42 3.39 13.61 9.84
C ILE A 42 3.35 14.37 11.17
N GLY A 43 2.94 15.64 11.17
CA GLY A 43 2.78 16.44 12.38
C GLY A 43 1.76 15.87 13.37
N ILE A 44 0.68 15.26 12.87
CA ILE A 44 -0.39 14.64 13.69
C ILE A 44 0.03 13.27 14.19
N PHE A 45 0.43 12.38 13.29
CA PHE A 45 0.71 10.97 13.60
C PHE A 45 2.13 10.72 14.10
N LYS A 46 3.06 11.62 13.81
CA LYS A 46 4.48 11.52 14.25
C LYS A 46 5.05 10.12 13.96
N GLY A 47 5.62 9.45 14.96
CA GLY A 47 6.17 8.11 14.85
C GLY A 47 5.19 7.03 14.37
N TYR A 48 3.88 7.27 14.47
CA TYR A 48 2.85 6.34 14.01
C TYR A 48 2.47 6.50 12.54
N THR A 49 3.03 7.46 11.81
CA THR A 49 2.66 7.72 10.40
C THR A 49 2.82 6.49 9.51
N ASN A 50 3.94 5.76 9.63
CA ASN A 50 4.15 4.52 8.88
C ASN A 50 3.16 3.43 9.28
N VAL A 51 2.90 3.28 10.58
CA VAL A 51 1.95 2.30 11.11
C VAL A 51 0.55 2.59 10.57
N ALA A 52 0.13 3.86 10.61
CA ALA A 52 -1.17 4.29 10.08
C ALA A 52 -1.27 4.02 8.57
N ALA A 53 -0.24 4.37 7.80
CA ALA A 53 -0.21 4.12 6.36
C ALA A 53 -0.33 2.62 6.03
N ILE A 54 0.47 1.77 6.69
CA ILE A 54 0.44 0.32 6.47
C ILE A 54 -0.90 -0.26 6.93
N ALA A 55 -1.43 0.18 8.07
CA ALA A 55 -2.73 -0.27 8.59
C ALA A 55 -3.88 0.11 7.65
N MET A 56 -3.86 1.31 7.06
CA MET A 56 -4.84 1.73 6.05
C MET A 56 -4.79 0.85 4.80
N ILE A 57 -3.59 0.51 4.30
CA ILE A 57 -3.43 -0.41 3.17
C ILE A 57 -4.05 -1.78 3.54
N GLY A 58 -3.70 -2.31 4.71
CA GLY A 58 -4.22 -3.60 5.17
C GLY A 58 -5.74 -3.60 5.32
N ALA A 59 -6.30 -2.57 5.96
CA ALA A 59 -7.75 -2.41 6.11
C ALA A 59 -8.46 -2.34 4.74
N GLY A 60 -7.90 -1.59 3.79
CA GLY A 60 -8.42 -1.54 2.42
C GLY A 60 -8.40 -2.90 1.72
N LEU A 61 -7.32 -3.67 1.86
CA LEU A 61 -7.20 -5.02 1.31
C LEU A 61 -8.20 -5.99 1.96
N PHE A 62 -8.42 -5.91 3.28
CA PHE A 62 -9.45 -6.69 3.96
C PHE A 62 -10.86 -6.31 3.51
N CYS A 63 -11.14 -5.03 3.24
CA CYS A 63 -12.42 -4.63 2.66
C CYS A 63 -12.67 -5.36 1.33
N PHE A 64 -11.67 -5.48 0.47
CA PHE A 64 -11.80 -6.24 -0.79
C PHE A 64 -11.94 -7.74 -0.58
N GLY A 65 -11.26 -8.30 0.41
CA GLY A 65 -11.31 -9.74 0.68
C GLY A 65 -12.62 -10.20 1.34
N ILE A 66 -13.20 -9.38 2.20
CA ILE A 66 -14.32 -9.79 3.08
C ILE A 66 -15.67 -9.32 2.53
N PHE A 67 -15.78 -8.04 2.17
CA PHE A 67 -17.07 -7.43 1.83
C PHE A 67 -17.43 -7.60 0.35
N ARG A 68 -18.75 -7.65 0.07
CA ARG A 68 -19.31 -7.69 -1.29
C ARG A 68 -20.03 -6.39 -1.67
N ASP A 69 -20.28 -5.56 -0.68
CA ASP A 69 -21.01 -4.32 -0.88
C ASP A 69 -20.19 -3.30 -1.66
N ARG A 70 -20.83 -2.63 -2.62
CA ARG A 70 -20.18 -1.61 -3.45
C ARG A 70 -19.62 -0.46 -2.63
N GLY A 71 -20.32 -0.06 -1.57
CA GLY A 71 -19.87 0.98 -0.66
C GLY A 71 -18.58 0.60 0.05
N MET A 72 -18.48 -0.64 0.56
CA MET A 72 -17.28 -1.14 1.21
C MET A 72 -16.10 -1.30 0.25
N LEU A 73 -16.35 -1.61 -1.02
CA LEU A 73 -15.31 -1.63 -2.04
C LEU A 73 -14.76 -0.22 -2.32
N VAL A 74 -15.62 0.81 -2.32
CA VAL A 74 -15.19 2.20 -2.43
C VAL A 74 -14.34 2.62 -1.22
N VAL A 75 -14.79 2.31 -0.01
CA VAL A 75 -14.03 2.58 1.22
C VAL A 75 -12.67 1.86 1.19
N GLY A 76 -12.65 0.60 0.76
CA GLY A 76 -11.42 -0.17 0.59
C GLY A 76 -10.45 0.47 -0.39
N ALA A 77 -10.95 0.96 -1.55
CA ALA A 77 -10.14 1.65 -2.54
C ALA A 77 -9.53 2.94 -1.99
N LEU A 78 -10.33 3.74 -1.29
CA LEU A 78 -9.88 4.99 -0.68
C LEU A 78 -8.84 4.74 0.42
N LEU A 79 -9.07 3.78 1.31
CA LEU A 79 -8.13 3.44 2.39
C LEU A 79 -6.81 2.92 1.84
N ALA A 80 -6.86 1.95 0.93
CA ALA A 80 -5.65 1.38 0.33
C ALA A 80 -4.87 2.43 -0.48
N GLY A 81 -5.57 3.25 -1.27
CA GLY A 81 -4.98 4.33 -2.05
C GLY A 81 -4.31 5.38 -1.16
N PHE A 82 -5.02 5.84 -0.12
CA PHE A 82 -4.50 6.84 0.81
C PHE A 82 -3.27 6.32 1.57
N GLY A 83 -3.32 5.09 2.09
CA GLY A 83 -2.18 4.46 2.76
C GLY A 83 -0.96 4.32 1.84
N TYR A 84 -1.17 3.88 0.59
CA TYR A 84 -0.11 3.78 -0.41
C TYR A 84 0.48 5.16 -0.76
N GLY A 85 -0.38 6.18 -0.91
CA GLY A 85 0.01 7.56 -1.17
C GLY A 85 0.82 8.19 -0.03
N LEU A 86 0.66 7.73 1.22
CA LEU A 86 1.51 8.12 2.35
C LEU A 86 2.87 7.41 2.31
N MET A 87 2.88 6.11 2.03
CA MET A 87 4.11 5.30 2.11
C MET A 87 5.14 5.68 1.04
N GLN A 88 4.70 5.96 -0.18
CA GLN A 88 5.60 6.24 -1.31
C GLN A 88 6.53 7.45 -1.06
N PRO A 89 6.02 8.65 -0.77
CA PRO A 89 6.89 9.80 -0.52
C PRO A 89 7.77 9.61 0.72
N LEU A 90 7.29 8.93 1.76
CA LEU A 90 8.09 8.63 2.95
C LEU A 90 9.29 7.73 2.64
N ILE A 91 9.11 6.72 1.80
CA ILE A 91 10.21 5.83 1.38
C ILE A 91 11.25 6.62 0.57
N TYR A 92 10.80 7.47 -0.34
CA TYR A 92 11.70 8.26 -1.17
C TYR A 92 12.48 9.30 -0.37
N ASP A 93 11.82 9.99 0.55
CA ASP A 93 12.45 10.98 1.41
C ASP A 93 13.50 10.33 2.34
N LYS A 94 13.15 9.22 2.99
CA LYS A 94 14.11 8.43 3.78
C LYS A 94 15.31 7.97 2.96
N THR A 95 15.07 7.53 1.72
CA THR A 95 16.15 7.10 0.82
C THR A 95 17.07 8.27 0.51
N ALA A 96 16.52 9.47 0.25
CA ALA A 96 17.30 10.66 -0.01
C ALA A 96 18.11 11.12 1.22
N ILE A 97 17.59 10.93 2.44
CA ILE A 97 18.28 11.26 3.70
C ILE A 97 19.48 10.35 3.95
N ILE A 98 19.31 9.04 3.70
CA ILE A 98 20.36 8.02 3.96
C ILE A 98 21.46 8.08 2.89
N ALA A 99 21.08 8.34 1.65
CA ALA A 99 22.01 8.31 0.54
C ALA A 99 23.01 9.48 0.58
N PRO A 100 24.30 9.23 0.30
CA PRO A 100 25.26 10.32 0.12
C PRO A 100 24.77 11.27 -0.99
N PRO A 101 24.98 12.59 -0.87
CA PRO A 101 24.47 13.57 -1.84
C PRO A 101 24.83 13.27 -3.30
N ARG A 102 26.02 12.68 -3.52
CA ARG A 102 26.50 12.27 -4.86
C ARG A 102 25.79 11.04 -5.42
N ALA A 103 25.18 10.22 -4.57
CA ALA A 103 24.54 8.96 -4.94
C ALA A 103 23.01 8.97 -4.72
N ALA A 104 22.42 10.08 -4.30
CA ALA A 104 21.00 10.18 -3.98
C ALA A 104 20.10 9.79 -5.16
N THR A 105 20.38 10.27 -6.36
CA THR A 105 19.64 9.93 -7.58
C THR A 105 19.74 8.43 -7.89
N LEU A 106 20.93 7.83 -7.76
CA LEU A 106 21.14 6.41 -7.98
C LEU A 106 20.36 5.58 -6.96
N ALA A 107 20.40 5.97 -5.68
CA ALA A 107 19.66 5.28 -4.61
C ALA A 107 18.14 5.32 -4.84
N LEU A 108 17.61 6.48 -5.22
CA LEU A 108 16.19 6.63 -5.57
C LEU A 108 15.81 5.77 -6.78
N SER A 109 16.64 5.78 -7.83
CA SER A 109 16.41 4.94 -9.02
C SER A 109 16.42 3.45 -8.67
N PHE A 110 17.32 3.02 -7.78
CA PHE A 110 17.37 1.64 -7.31
C PHE A 110 16.12 1.26 -6.52
N VAL A 111 15.66 2.10 -5.59
CA VAL A 111 14.42 1.86 -4.83
C VAL A 111 13.22 1.79 -5.76
N MET A 112 13.13 2.68 -6.76
CA MET A 112 12.08 2.64 -7.78
C MET A 112 12.14 1.33 -8.59
N ALA A 113 13.33 0.92 -9.04
CA ALA A 113 13.51 -0.31 -9.79
C ALA A 113 13.07 -1.55 -8.99
N VAL A 114 13.43 -1.64 -7.71
CA VAL A 114 12.99 -2.70 -6.79
C VAL A 114 11.47 -2.68 -6.63
N ASN A 115 10.87 -1.50 -6.48
CA ASN A 115 9.42 -1.36 -6.36
C ASN A 115 8.69 -1.87 -7.63
N TYR A 116 9.15 -1.49 -8.82
CA TYR A 116 8.56 -1.97 -10.07
C TYR A 116 8.79 -3.46 -10.30
N LEU A 117 9.97 -3.98 -9.92
CA LEU A 117 10.24 -5.41 -9.96
C LEU A 117 9.29 -6.19 -9.04
N ALA A 118 9.05 -5.70 -7.83
CA ALA A 118 8.09 -6.29 -6.90
C ALA A 118 6.66 -6.28 -7.45
N ILE A 119 6.24 -5.18 -8.11
CA ILE A 119 4.94 -5.10 -8.78
C ILE A 119 4.84 -6.13 -9.91
N MET A 120 5.89 -6.30 -10.70
CA MET A 120 5.95 -7.27 -11.81
C MET A 120 5.90 -8.72 -11.30
N LEU A 121 6.62 -9.02 -10.21
CA LEU A 121 6.69 -10.37 -9.64
C LEU A 121 5.45 -10.75 -8.81
N CYS A 122 4.74 -9.77 -8.28
CA CYS A 122 3.57 -10.00 -7.42
C CYS A 122 2.54 -10.99 -7.99
N PRO A 123 2.13 -10.92 -9.27
CA PRO A 123 1.21 -11.88 -9.86
C PRO A 123 1.72 -13.32 -9.79
N PHE A 124 2.99 -13.53 -10.14
CA PHE A 124 3.61 -14.86 -10.16
C PHE A 124 3.73 -15.44 -8.76
N LEU A 125 4.08 -14.62 -7.77
CA LEU A 125 4.17 -15.03 -6.37
C LEU A 125 2.80 -15.44 -5.82
N ILE A 126 1.76 -14.66 -6.11
CA ILE A 126 0.40 -14.97 -5.67
C ILE A 126 -0.12 -16.24 -6.35
N ASP A 127 0.07 -16.40 -7.68
CA ASP A 127 -0.36 -17.59 -8.39
C ASP A 127 0.37 -18.85 -7.86
N THR A 128 1.68 -18.75 -7.67
CA THR A 128 2.48 -19.85 -7.09
C THR A 128 1.97 -20.22 -5.69
N PHE A 129 1.71 -19.22 -4.85
CA PHE A 129 1.23 -19.46 -3.49
C PHE A 129 -0.15 -20.09 -3.47
N THR A 130 -1.08 -19.62 -4.29
CA THR A 130 -2.43 -20.19 -4.39
C THR A 130 -2.42 -21.64 -4.88
N ARG A 131 -1.54 -21.96 -5.83
CA ARG A 131 -1.34 -23.36 -6.31
C ARG A 131 -0.77 -24.25 -5.21
N LEU A 132 0.22 -23.78 -4.46
CA LEU A 132 0.87 -24.58 -3.40
C LEU A 132 -0.07 -24.84 -2.21
N THR A 133 -0.90 -23.86 -1.86
CA THR A 133 -1.81 -23.96 -0.69
C THR A 133 -3.16 -24.54 -1.03
N ALA A 134 -3.45 -24.84 -2.31
CA ALA A 134 -4.77 -25.25 -2.79
C ALA A 134 -5.92 -24.28 -2.41
N LEU A 135 -5.57 -23.05 -2.03
CA LEU A 135 -6.53 -21.99 -1.73
C LEU A 135 -7.01 -21.38 -3.04
N HIS A 136 -8.16 -21.82 -3.51
CA HIS A 136 -8.76 -21.31 -4.74
C HIS A 136 -9.83 -20.27 -4.43
N GLY A 137 -9.75 -19.14 -5.08
CA GLY A 137 -10.78 -18.08 -5.00
C GLY A 137 -10.20 -16.68 -5.31
N ASP A 138 -10.99 -15.86 -5.97
CA ASP A 138 -10.63 -14.54 -6.44
C ASP A 138 -10.24 -13.57 -5.30
N ARG A 139 -10.62 -13.90 -4.04
CA ARG A 139 -10.36 -13.09 -2.84
C ARG A 139 -9.05 -13.43 -2.13
N VAL A 140 -8.53 -14.63 -2.38
CA VAL A 140 -7.31 -15.13 -1.71
C VAL A 140 -6.15 -14.13 -1.83
N PRO A 141 -5.88 -13.53 -3.00
CA PRO A 141 -4.82 -12.55 -3.14
C PRO A 141 -4.96 -11.34 -2.21
N PHE A 142 -6.21 -10.84 -2.01
CA PHE A 142 -6.46 -9.68 -1.15
C PHE A 142 -6.31 -10.03 0.32
N LEU A 143 -6.83 -11.18 0.74
CA LEU A 143 -6.71 -11.65 2.13
C LEU A 143 -5.26 -11.94 2.49
N LEU A 144 -4.50 -12.60 1.61
CA LEU A 144 -3.07 -12.85 1.80
C LEU A 144 -2.26 -11.57 1.95
N ASN A 145 -2.43 -10.65 1.00
CA ASN A 145 -1.75 -9.35 1.08
C ASN A 145 -2.21 -8.55 2.31
N GLY A 146 -3.49 -8.65 2.68
CA GLY A 146 -4.02 -8.05 3.90
C GLY A 146 -3.35 -8.61 5.16
N MET A 147 -3.17 -9.93 5.27
CA MET A 147 -2.48 -10.58 6.39
C MET A 147 -0.99 -10.18 6.45
N LEU A 148 -0.30 -10.19 5.31
CA LEU A 148 1.10 -9.74 5.23
C LEU A 148 1.23 -8.28 5.65
N THR A 149 0.32 -7.43 5.20
CA THR A 149 0.30 -6.01 5.55
C THR A 149 -0.02 -5.80 7.03
N ALA A 150 -0.92 -6.60 7.62
CA ALA A 150 -1.20 -6.58 9.05
C ALA A 150 0.04 -6.98 9.87
N GLY A 151 0.77 -8.03 9.45
CA GLY A 151 2.05 -8.41 10.05
C GLY A 151 3.09 -7.29 9.99
N LEU A 152 3.22 -6.64 8.82
CA LEU A 152 4.09 -5.47 8.67
C LEU A 152 3.65 -4.28 9.53
N ALA A 153 2.35 -4.05 9.70
CA ALA A 153 1.84 -3.00 10.58
C ALA A 153 2.22 -3.26 12.04
N LEU A 154 2.15 -4.52 12.51
CA LEU A 154 2.59 -4.92 13.84
C LEU A 154 4.09 -4.73 14.03
N LEU A 155 4.90 -5.10 13.04
CA LEU A 155 6.34 -4.86 13.06
C LEU A 155 6.66 -3.37 13.09
N ALA A 156 6.01 -2.57 12.25
CA ALA A 156 6.16 -1.12 12.23
C ALA A 156 5.72 -0.48 13.56
N PHE A 157 4.68 -1.00 14.20
CA PHE A 157 4.25 -0.56 15.52
C PHE A 157 5.30 -0.83 16.60
N ARG A 158 5.91 -2.02 16.57
CA ARG A 158 6.98 -2.41 17.50
C ARG A 158 8.26 -1.58 17.32
N HIS A 159 8.58 -1.24 16.07
CA HIS A 159 9.77 -0.47 15.69
C HIS A 159 9.44 0.95 15.23
N ARG A 160 8.40 1.56 15.81
CA ARG A 160 7.90 2.89 15.41
C ARG A 160 8.91 4.00 15.58
N ASP A 161 9.82 3.85 16.53
CA ASP A 161 10.86 4.84 16.85
C ASP A 161 12.16 4.63 16.06
N ASP A 162 12.23 3.53 15.29
CA ASP A 162 13.38 3.23 14.43
C ASP A 162 13.24 3.96 13.09
N PHE A 163 14.35 4.46 12.56
CA PHE A 163 14.36 5.16 11.28
C PHE A 163 13.90 4.27 10.10
N THR A 164 14.20 2.97 10.13
CA THR A 164 13.90 2.05 9.02
C THR A 164 12.42 1.75 8.87
N LEU A 165 11.76 1.31 9.94
CA LEU A 165 10.35 0.88 9.92
C LEU A 165 9.38 1.92 10.45
N GLY A 166 9.85 2.83 11.30
CA GLY A 166 9.07 3.92 11.89
C GLY A 166 9.50 5.29 11.38
N LEU A 167 9.10 6.33 12.09
CA LEU A 167 9.61 7.68 11.96
C LEU A 167 10.18 8.09 13.31
N ASP A 168 11.51 8.15 13.40
CA ASP A 168 12.15 8.63 14.63
C ASP A 168 11.89 10.11 14.90
N ALA A 169 12.20 10.56 16.12
CA ALA A 169 11.94 11.93 16.52
C ALA A 169 12.74 12.97 15.71
N SER A 170 13.84 12.59 15.09
CA SER A 170 14.66 13.51 14.29
C SER A 170 14.00 13.87 12.96
N TYR A 171 13.15 12.96 12.43
CA TYR A 171 12.45 13.15 11.19
C TYR A 171 11.33 14.22 11.28
N TYR A 172 10.49 14.18 12.31
CA TYR A 172 9.35 15.10 12.40
C TYR A 172 9.60 16.34 13.26
N LYS A 173 10.83 16.52 13.77
CA LYS A 173 11.30 17.76 14.42
C LYS A 173 12.02 18.70 13.47
N ARG A 174 12.19 18.30 12.20
CA ARG A 174 12.70 19.16 11.14
C ARG A 174 11.65 20.15 10.70
#